data_94736ead26fe9a291409dc580bfec405
#
_entry.id   94736ead26fe9a291409dc580bfec405
#
_cell.length_a   1.000
_cell.length_b   1.000
_cell.length_c   1.000
_cell.angle_alpha   90.00
_cell.angle_beta   90.00
_cell.angle_gamma   90.00
#
_symmetry.space_group_name_H-M   'P 1'
#
loop_
_entity.id
_entity.type
_entity.pdbx_description
1 polymer ?
#
loop_
_entity_poly.entity_id
_entity_poly.type
_entity_poly.pdbx_seq_one_letter_code
_entity_poly.pdbx_strand_id
1 'polypeptide(L)'
;MNVMLALLTQAVLNVPAYSPPGAMLPAADAGRLSVVIATTISETDPQPLCDRPDCTSLFLGRYRDARTLAGPPVDEEFSARVEMGSPWNRSYRLVLIVEERPGQERLVRAMAGFNQRTGQACFERREIAALDWTPEGAGLSRTNGALCATE
;
A
#
# COMPACT_ATOMS: atom_id res chain seq x y z
N MET A 1 -10.62 29.88 -57.80
CA MET A 1 -11.49 29.04 -56.96
C MET A 1 -10.61 28.40 -55.89
N ASN A 2 -10.55 29.02 -54.69
CA ASN A 2 -9.76 28.56 -53.56
C ASN A 2 -10.64 27.71 -52.65
N VAL A 3 -10.37 26.44 -52.56
CA VAL A 3 -11.03 25.53 -51.62
C VAL A 3 -10.22 25.60 -50.31
N MET A 4 -10.79 26.27 -49.32
CA MET A 4 -10.29 26.26 -47.94
C MET A 4 -10.64 24.92 -47.32
N LEU A 5 -9.63 24.09 -47.03
CA LEU A 5 -9.78 22.84 -46.29
C LEU A 5 -9.77 23.16 -44.78
N ALA A 6 -10.95 23.12 -44.16
CA ALA A 6 -11.07 23.26 -42.70
C ALA A 6 -10.62 21.97 -42.01
N LEU A 7 -9.48 22.03 -41.34
CA LEU A 7 -9.01 20.95 -40.42
C LEU A 7 -9.83 21.00 -39.12
N LEU A 8 -10.79 20.10 -39.02
CA LEU A 8 -11.48 19.80 -37.76
C LEU A 8 -10.52 19.01 -36.86
N THR A 9 -9.86 19.71 -35.92
CA THR A 9 -9.18 19.08 -34.80
C THR A 9 -10.21 18.51 -33.83
N GLN A 10 -10.41 17.20 -33.87
CA GLN A 10 -11.17 16.49 -32.84
C GLN A 10 -10.32 16.49 -31.55
N ALA A 11 -10.75 17.29 -30.57
CA ALA A 11 -10.25 17.16 -29.20
C ALA A 11 -10.72 15.81 -28.65
N VAL A 12 -9.80 14.86 -28.53
CA VAL A 12 -10.05 13.62 -27.82
C VAL A 12 -10.17 13.99 -26.34
N LEU A 13 -11.39 14.04 -25.83
CA LEU A 13 -11.67 14.13 -24.41
C LEU A 13 -11.17 12.82 -23.79
N ASN A 14 -10.00 12.86 -23.16
CA ASN A 14 -9.53 11.80 -22.27
C ASN A 14 -10.45 11.78 -21.04
N VAL A 15 -11.55 11.06 -21.15
CA VAL A 15 -12.36 10.68 -20.00
C VAL A 15 -11.53 9.64 -19.26
N PRO A 16 -11.10 9.89 -17.99
CA PRO A 16 -10.40 8.87 -17.23
C PRO A 16 -11.30 7.65 -17.13
N ALA A 17 -10.77 6.51 -17.56
CA ALA A 17 -11.49 5.24 -17.48
C ALA A 17 -11.84 4.99 -16.00
N TYR A 18 -13.11 4.71 -15.71
CA TYR A 18 -13.58 4.32 -14.39
C TYR A 18 -12.83 3.06 -13.95
N SER A 19 -12.00 3.20 -12.91
CA SER A 19 -11.35 2.06 -12.26
C SER A 19 -12.19 1.68 -11.03
N PRO A 20 -12.59 0.42 -10.87
CA PRO A 20 -13.33 -0.01 -9.70
C PRO A 20 -12.50 0.18 -8.42
N PRO A 21 -13.14 0.41 -7.25
CA PRO A 21 -12.47 0.51 -5.96
C PRO A 21 -11.55 -0.70 -5.73
N GLY A 22 -10.29 -0.45 -5.36
CA GLY A 22 -9.25 -1.47 -5.21
C GLY A 22 -8.41 -1.75 -6.46
N ALA A 23 -8.84 -1.31 -7.66
CA ALA A 23 -8.07 -1.47 -8.91
C ALA A 23 -7.20 -0.26 -9.25
N MET A 24 -7.17 0.77 -8.41
CA MET A 24 -6.48 2.03 -8.70
C MET A 24 -4.99 2.03 -8.38
N LEU A 25 -4.51 1.07 -7.62
CA LEU A 25 -3.09 0.94 -7.33
C LEU A 25 -2.41 0.09 -8.42
N PRO A 26 -1.24 0.52 -8.93
CA PRO A 26 -0.49 -0.27 -9.91
C PRO A 26 -0.10 -1.62 -9.32
N ALA A 27 0.14 -2.63 -10.17
CA ALA A 27 0.65 -3.92 -9.73
C ALA A 27 1.94 -3.75 -8.91
N ALA A 28 2.09 -4.57 -7.85
CA ALA A 28 3.26 -4.52 -7.01
C ALA A 28 4.49 -5.09 -7.73
N ASP A 29 5.66 -4.48 -7.48
CA ASP A 29 6.96 -5.02 -7.89
C ASP A 29 7.54 -5.84 -6.73
N ALA A 30 7.52 -7.18 -6.87
CA ALA A 30 8.00 -8.10 -5.84
C ALA A 30 9.45 -7.84 -5.40
N GLY A 31 10.32 -7.38 -6.32
CA GLY A 31 11.71 -7.03 -6.00
C GLY A 31 11.87 -5.78 -5.12
N ARG A 32 10.79 -5.04 -4.88
CA ARG A 32 10.77 -3.79 -4.10
C ARG A 32 9.91 -3.90 -2.84
N LEU A 33 9.40 -5.07 -2.54
CA LEU A 33 8.56 -5.33 -1.37
C LEU A 33 9.41 -5.67 -0.15
N SER A 34 9.03 -5.11 0.99
CA SER A 34 9.63 -5.42 2.30
C SER A 34 8.52 -5.76 3.30
N VAL A 35 8.78 -6.72 4.18
CA VAL A 35 7.97 -6.94 5.39
C VAL A 35 8.61 -6.18 6.53
N VAL A 36 7.85 -5.28 7.13
CA VAL A 36 8.35 -4.35 8.15
C VAL A 36 7.41 -4.37 9.36
N ILE A 37 7.96 -4.50 10.56
CA ILE A 37 7.24 -4.19 11.80
C ILE A 37 7.49 -2.73 12.13
N ALA A 38 6.45 -1.93 12.35
CA ALA A 38 6.59 -0.53 12.70
C ALA A 38 5.42 -0.04 13.57
N THR A 39 5.63 1.11 14.22
CA THR A 39 4.61 1.80 15.03
C THR A 39 4.10 3.01 14.27
N THR A 40 2.80 3.18 14.15
CA THR A 40 2.18 4.35 13.52
C THR A 40 2.38 5.59 14.38
N ILE A 41 2.68 6.73 13.74
CA ILE A 41 2.78 8.04 14.39
C ILE A 41 1.54 8.89 14.03
N SER A 42 1.28 9.05 12.75
CA SER A 42 0.21 9.90 12.22
C SER A 42 -0.16 9.49 10.79
N GLU A 43 -1.38 9.81 10.39
CA GLU A 43 -1.87 9.74 9.03
C GLU A 43 -2.41 11.11 8.64
N THR A 44 -1.89 11.67 7.55
CA THR A 44 -2.21 13.01 7.07
C THR A 44 -2.44 13.00 5.56
N ASP A 45 -2.80 14.16 5.00
CA ASP A 45 -2.88 14.40 3.56
C ASP A 45 -3.72 13.33 2.81
N PRO A 46 -5.02 13.19 3.16
CA PRO A 46 -5.89 12.22 2.50
C PRO A 46 -6.08 12.56 1.03
N GLN A 47 -5.79 11.59 0.17
CA GLN A 47 -6.04 11.65 -1.28
C GLN A 47 -7.17 10.70 -1.60
N PRO A 48 -8.40 11.18 -1.85
CA PRO A 48 -9.53 10.31 -2.17
C PRO A 48 -9.25 9.46 -3.41
N LEU A 49 -9.58 8.18 -3.34
CA LEU A 49 -9.43 7.26 -4.47
C LEU A 49 -10.63 7.31 -5.44
N CYS A 50 -11.73 7.92 -5.04
CA CYS A 50 -12.87 8.23 -5.89
C CYS A 50 -13.74 9.35 -5.28
N ASP A 51 -14.73 9.82 -6.05
CA ASP A 51 -15.61 10.94 -5.67
C ASP A 51 -16.85 10.54 -4.85
N ARG A 52 -16.89 9.29 -4.34
CA ARG A 52 -18.05 8.80 -3.55
C ARG A 52 -17.76 8.85 -2.05
N PRO A 53 -18.79 9.03 -1.20
CA PRO A 53 -18.62 9.13 0.26
C PRO A 53 -18.08 7.86 0.92
N ASP A 54 -18.29 6.70 0.29
CA ASP A 54 -17.86 5.37 0.76
C ASP A 54 -16.47 4.97 0.26
N CYS A 55 -15.78 5.87 -0.44
CA CYS A 55 -14.42 5.63 -0.90
C CYS A 55 -13.40 5.68 0.21
N THR A 56 -12.39 4.84 0.07
CA THR A 56 -11.15 4.95 0.82
C THR A 56 -10.29 6.09 0.29
N SER A 57 -9.30 6.47 1.07
CA SER A 57 -8.30 7.47 0.70
C SER A 57 -6.90 6.92 0.91
N LEU A 58 -5.94 7.42 0.15
CA LEU A 58 -4.53 7.24 0.43
C LEU A 58 -4.09 8.33 1.42
N PHE A 59 -3.76 7.93 2.63
CA PHE A 59 -3.16 8.81 3.63
C PHE A 59 -1.65 8.73 3.56
N LEU A 60 -0.96 9.82 3.87
CA LEU A 60 0.47 9.78 4.15
C LEU A 60 0.67 9.35 5.59
N GLY A 61 0.99 8.08 5.80
CA GLY A 61 1.33 7.50 7.08
C GLY A 61 2.80 7.75 7.43
N ARG A 62 3.06 8.11 8.70
CA ARG A 62 4.39 8.17 9.29
C ARG A 62 4.55 7.04 10.30
N TYR A 63 5.71 6.41 10.26
CA TYR A 63 6.02 5.22 11.06
C TYR A 63 7.37 5.38 11.74
N ARG A 64 7.52 4.75 12.91
CA ARG A 64 8.76 4.70 13.69
C ARG A 64 9.04 3.31 14.23
N ASP A 65 10.20 3.15 14.83
CA ASP A 65 10.67 1.88 15.43
C ASP A 65 10.55 0.73 14.40
N ALA A 66 10.89 1.04 13.14
CA ALA A 66 10.76 0.10 12.04
C ALA A 66 11.86 -0.96 12.10
N ARG A 67 11.45 -2.22 11.89
CA ARG A 67 12.37 -3.36 11.76
C ARG A 67 11.98 -4.17 10.52
N THR A 68 12.87 -4.25 9.56
CA THR A 68 12.67 -5.04 8.35
C THR A 68 12.88 -6.53 8.65
N LEU A 69 11.91 -7.35 8.31
CA LEU A 69 11.94 -8.80 8.48
C LEU A 69 12.35 -9.52 7.20
N ALA A 70 12.00 -8.98 6.03
CA ALA A 70 12.35 -9.51 4.72
C ALA A 70 12.35 -8.40 3.68
N GLY A 71 13.07 -8.59 2.58
CA GLY A 71 13.19 -7.62 1.50
C GLY A 71 14.21 -6.52 1.76
N PRO A 72 14.26 -5.48 0.91
CA PRO A 72 15.14 -4.34 1.07
C PRO A 72 14.94 -3.64 2.41
N PRO A 73 16.00 -3.18 3.09
CA PRO A 73 15.89 -2.51 4.38
C PRO A 73 15.14 -1.19 4.27
N VAL A 74 14.31 -0.91 5.27
CA VAL A 74 13.59 0.35 5.43
C VAL A 74 14.19 1.09 6.63
N ASP A 75 14.24 2.42 6.56
CA ASP A 75 14.75 3.27 7.64
C ASP A 75 13.91 3.09 8.92
N GLU A 76 14.53 3.30 10.08
CA GLU A 76 13.87 3.19 11.39
C GLU A 76 12.65 4.11 11.51
N GLU A 77 12.71 5.29 10.90
CA GLU A 77 11.56 6.16 10.66
C GLU A 77 11.33 6.32 9.16
N PHE A 78 10.10 6.17 8.71
CA PHE A 78 9.76 6.32 7.30
C PHE A 78 8.33 6.82 7.12
N SER A 79 8.03 7.25 5.89
CA SER A 79 6.67 7.56 5.43
C SER A 79 6.27 6.68 4.27
N ALA A 80 4.98 6.37 4.20
CA ALA A 80 4.40 5.62 3.09
C ALA A 80 2.93 5.98 2.91
N ARG A 81 2.44 5.91 1.68
CA ARG A 81 1.00 6.00 1.41
C ARG A 81 0.32 4.71 1.86
N VAL A 82 -0.81 4.84 2.52
CA VAL A 82 -1.61 3.74 3.02
C VAL A 82 -3.08 3.98 2.70
N GLU A 83 -3.75 2.97 2.14
CA GLU A 83 -5.18 3.03 1.86
C GLU A 83 -5.98 2.75 3.13
N MET A 84 -6.86 3.69 3.50
CA MET A 84 -7.68 3.59 4.71
C MET A 84 -9.03 4.28 4.50
N GLY A 85 -10.06 3.84 5.23
CA GLY A 85 -11.35 4.53 5.27
C GLY A 85 -11.30 5.80 6.10
N SER A 86 -10.53 5.79 7.19
CA SER A 86 -10.29 6.91 8.09
C SER A 86 -8.96 6.76 8.82
N PRO A 87 -8.34 7.87 9.26
CA PRO A 87 -7.11 7.80 10.05
C PRO A 87 -7.38 7.14 11.41
N TRP A 88 -6.36 6.49 11.97
CA TRP A 88 -6.46 5.92 13.29
C TRP A 88 -6.40 6.99 14.38
N ASN A 89 -7.11 6.75 15.47
CA ASN A 89 -7.19 7.68 16.61
C ASN A 89 -6.09 7.46 17.68
N ARG A 90 -5.20 6.48 17.46
CA ARG A 90 -4.09 6.15 18.36
C ARG A 90 -2.96 5.44 17.60
N SER A 91 -1.78 5.34 18.21
CA SER A 91 -0.67 4.56 17.66
C SER A 91 -0.93 3.06 17.75
N TYR A 92 -0.53 2.35 16.71
CA TYR A 92 -0.60 0.89 16.60
C TYR A 92 0.76 0.33 16.23
N ARG A 93 1.09 -0.82 16.79
CA ARG A 93 2.19 -1.67 16.34
C ARG A 93 1.66 -2.61 15.29
N LEU A 94 2.25 -2.58 14.09
CA LEU A 94 1.75 -3.29 12.92
C LEU A 94 2.87 -4.04 12.22
N VAL A 95 2.50 -5.08 11.47
CA VAL A 95 3.31 -5.57 10.36
C VAL A 95 2.76 -5.01 9.05
N LEU A 96 3.65 -4.52 8.21
CA LEU A 96 3.36 -3.86 6.94
C LEU A 96 4.08 -4.58 5.81
N ILE A 97 3.46 -4.65 4.65
CA ILE A 97 4.15 -4.90 3.39
C ILE A 97 4.30 -3.55 2.71
N VAL A 98 5.54 -3.10 2.58
CA VAL A 98 5.89 -1.78 2.05
C VAL A 98 6.58 -1.95 0.71
N GLU A 99 6.14 -1.22 -0.30
CA GLU A 99 6.78 -1.16 -1.61
C GLU A 99 7.59 0.11 -1.76
N GLU A 100 8.87 -0.03 -2.09
CA GLU A 100 9.72 1.08 -2.50
C GLU A 100 9.38 1.48 -3.95
N ARG A 101 9.10 2.74 -4.18
CA ARG A 101 8.72 3.27 -5.49
C ARG A 101 9.66 4.39 -5.90
N PRO A 102 10.60 4.15 -6.84
CA PRO A 102 11.59 5.16 -7.24
C PRO A 102 10.94 6.47 -7.68
N GLY A 103 11.41 7.58 -7.10
CA GLY A 103 10.88 8.91 -7.40
C GLY A 103 9.47 9.18 -6.89
N GLN A 104 8.90 8.28 -6.08
CA GLN A 104 7.56 8.40 -5.49
C GLN A 104 7.59 8.05 -4.01
N GLU A 105 6.52 8.37 -3.29
CA GLU A 105 6.34 7.91 -1.93
C GLU A 105 6.16 6.38 -1.89
N ARG A 106 6.70 5.74 -0.84
CA ARG A 106 6.45 4.32 -0.57
C ARG A 106 4.96 4.04 -0.47
N LEU A 107 4.56 2.81 -0.76
CA LEU A 107 3.17 2.37 -0.69
C LEU A 107 3.04 1.17 0.24
N VAL A 108 2.12 1.25 1.19
CA VAL A 108 1.71 0.09 2.01
C VAL A 108 0.75 -0.75 1.19
N ARG A 109 1.13 -1.99 0.90
CA ARG A 109 0.34 -2.95 0.10
C ARG A 109 -0.56 -3.83 0.95
N ALA A 110 -0.16 -4.11 2.17
CA ALA A 110 -0.94 -4.85 3.16
C ALA A 110 -0.49 -4.48 4.57
N MET A 111 -1.37 -4.63 5.53
CA MET A 111 -1.07 -4.41 6.94
C MET A 111 -1.87 -5.34 7.83
N ALA A 112 -1.27 -5.74 8.95
CA ALA A 112 -1.95 -6.55 9.97
C ALA A 112 -1.53 -6.12 11.37
N GLY A 113 -2.47 -6.17 12.30
CA GLY A 113 -2.24 -5.92 13.72
C GLY A 113 -1.77 -7.16 14.45
N PHE A 114 -1.00 -6.98 15.52
CA PHE A 114 -0.59 -8.07 16.38
C PHE A 114 -1.73 -8.57 17.27
N ASN A 115 -1.93 -9.87 17.27
CA ASN A 115 -2.81 -10.52 18.21
C ASN A 115 -2.11 -10.56 19.58
N GLN A 116 -2.71 -9.92 20.60
CA GLN A 116 -2.12 -9.82 21.95
C GLN A 116 -1.93 -11.17 22.63
N ARG A 117 -2.71 -12.20 22.25
CA ARG A 117 -2.62 -13.53 22.85
C ARG A 117 -1.49 -14.35 22.27
N THR A 118 -1.25 -14.25 20.94
CA THR A 118 -0.27 -15.06 20.23
C THR A 118 1.05 -14.35 19.95
N GLY A 119 1.08 -13.01 20.04
CA GLY A 119 2.23 -12.20 19.63
C GLY A 119 2.49 -12.22 18.12
N GLN A 120 1.52 -12.68 17.33
CA GLN A 120 1.64 -12.79 15.88
C GLN A 120 0.72 -11.82 15.17
N ALA A 121 1.18 -11.32 14.02
CA ALA A 121 0.38 -10.59 13.06
C ALA A 121 0.40 -11.35 11.73
N CYS A 122 -0.77 -11.68 11.19
CA CYS A 122 -0.88 -12.48 9.98
C CYS A 122 -1.63 -11.73 8.89
N PHE A 123 -1.06 -11.72 7.69
CA PHE A 123 -1.74 -11.26 6.49
C PHE A 123 -2.68 -12.34 5.96
N GLU A 124 -3.82 -11.95 5.44
CA GLU A 124 -4.74 -12.89 4.80
C GLU A 124 -4.12 -13.49 3.54
N ARG A 125 -4.42 -14.78 3.29
CA ARG A 125 -3.89 -15.50 2.11
C ARG A 125 -4.12 -14.77 0.79
N ARG A 126 -5.30 -14.15 0.63
CA ARG A 126 -5.66 -13.40 -0.59
C ARG A 126 -4.80 -12.16 -0.81
N GLU A 127 -4.39 -11.46 0.26
CA GLU A 127 -3.55 -10.27 0.18
C GLU A 127 -2.15 -10.64 -0.32
N ILE A 128 -1.59 -11.73 0.21
CA ILE A 128 -0.26 -12.22 -0.20
C ILE A 128 -0.29 -12.79 -1.62
N ALA A 129 -1.33 -13.54 -1.98
CA ALA A 129 -1.46 -14.11 -3.31
C ALA A 129 -1.52 -13.03 -4.40
N ALA A 130 -2.14 -11.88 -4.10
CA ALA A 130 -2.24 -10.75 -5.03
C ALA A 130 -0.89 -10.08 -5.32
N LEU A 131 0.13 -10.28 -4.45
CA LEU A 131 1.45 -9.67 -4.60
C LEU A 131 2.42 -10.54 -5.43
N ASP A 132 2.07 -11.79 -5.72
CA ASP A 132 2.94 -12.78 -6.41
C ASP A 132 4.35 -12.81 -5.81
N TRP A 133 4.43 -12.86 -4.48
CA TRP A 133 5.65 -12.72 -3.72
C TRP A 133 5.71 -13.69 -2.53
N THR A 134 6.86 -14.30 -2.33
CA THR A 134 7.10 -15.27 -1.27
C THR A 134 8.26 -14.80 -0.39
N PRO A 135 8.01 -13.88 0.58
CA PRO A 135 9.08 -13.41 1.46
C PRO A 135 9.56 -14.52 2.41
N GLU A 136 10.87 -14.52 2.62
CA GLU A 136 11.54 -15.37 3.61
C GLU A 136 12.38 -14.48 4.53
N GLY A 137 12.38 -14.80 5.81
CA GLY A 137 13.16 -14.04 6.79
C GLY A 137 12.95 -14.54 8.21
N ALA A 138 13.87 -14.18 9.10
CA ALA A 138 13.73 -14.46 10.53
C ALA A 138 12.50 -13.74 11.10
N GLY A 139 11.70 -14.45 11.88
CA GLY A 139 10.44 -13.91 12.43
C GLY A 139 9.25 -13.99 11.48
N LEU A 140 9.42 -14.57 10.29
CA LEU A 140 8.32 -14.90 9.38
C LEU A 140 8.00 -16.39 9.41
N SER A 141 6.72 -16.71 9.35
CA SER A 141 6.22 -18.08 9.26
C SER A 141 5.01 -18.17 8.36
N ARG A 142 4.72 -19.36 7.85
CA ARG A 142 3.51 -19.63 7.07
C ARG A 142 2.62 -20.59 7.84
N THR A 143 1.38 -20.18 8.03
CA THR A 143 0.37 -20.98 8.72
C THR A 143 -0.88 -21.02 7.86
N ASN A 144 -1.27 -22.21 7.38
CA ASN A 144 -2.45 -22.40 6.52
C ASN A 144 -2.48 -21.48 5.29
N GLY A 145 -1.31 -21.17 4.71
CA GLY A 145 -1.15 -20.27 3.57
C GLY A 145 -1.16 -18.79 3.91
N ALA A 146 -1.39 -18.40 5.16
CA ALA A 146 -1.19 -17.03 5.63
C ALA A 146 0.29 -16.78 5.94
N LEU A 147 0.77 -15.58 5.68
CA LEU A 147 2.09 -15.11 6.11
C LEU A 147 1.95 -14.44 7.47
N CYS A 148 2.67 -14.92 8.46
CA CYS A 148 2.65 -14.40 9.82
C CYS A 148 4.01 -13.83 10.20
N ALA A 149 4.02 -12.72 10.91
CA ALA A 149 5.18 -12.13 11.55
C ALA A 149 5.08 -12.27 13.07
N THR A 150 6.22 -12.52 13.72
CA THR A 150 6.36 -12.54 15.18
C THR A 150 7.25 -11.37 15.59
N GLU A 151 6.87 -10.67 16.63
CA GLU A 151 7.61 -9.53 17.21
C GLU A 151 8.93 -9.94 17.85
#